data_f8aaa086cda47a8d36f31e74f80f0746
#
_entry.id   f8aaa086cda47a8d36f31e74f80f0746
#
_cell.length_a   1.000
_cell.length_b   1.000
_cell.length_c   1.000
_cell.angle_alpha   90.00
_cell.angle_beta   90.00
_cell.angle_gamma   90.00
#
_symmetry.space_group_name_H-M   'P 1'
#
loop_
_entity.id
_entity.type
_entity.pdbx_description
1 polymer ?
#
loop_
_entity_poly.entity_id
_entity_poly.type
_entity_poly.pdbx_seq_one_letter_code
_entity_poly.pdbx_strand_id
1 'polypeptide(L)'
;MLLRTATADDLPFLRQMLYEAACWRPGEHPPLEQVLESPRISRYLTGWGRPGDEGVVAVEHGELLGAAWLRVFSSAEPGHGFVSEAVPELTIAVASEARRRGVGRALLRSLLERARASGHESLSLSVERDNEVAVRLYERAGFEAVSGDERAWTMQCLIASTL
;
A
#
# COMPACT_ATOMS: atom_id res chain seq x y z
N MET A 1 -17.07 7.49 8.22
CA MET A 1 -16.11 6.53 7.63
C MET A 1 -15.64 5.55 8.69
N LEU A 2 -15.69 4.28 8.39
CA LEU A 2 -15.21 3.20 9.25
C LEU A 2 -13.98 2.56 8.62
N LEU A 3 -12.97 2.28 9.43
CA LEU A 3 -11.79 1.50 9.03
C LEU A 3 -11.89 0.11 9.67
N ARG A 4 -11.82 -0.93 8.86
CA ARG A 4 -11.90 -2.30 9.34
C ARG A 4 -10.77 -3.17 8.77
N THR A 5 -10.51 -4.29 9.42
CA THR A 5 -9.52 -5.25 8.92
C THR A 5 -9.95 -5.81 7.56
N ALA A 6 -9.01 -5.88 6.63
CA ALA A 6 -9.23 -6.56 5.36
C ALA A 6 -9.28 -8.07 5.57
N THR A 7 -10.18 -8.74 4.85
CA THR A 7 -10.36 -10.18 4.91
C THR A 7 -10.18 -10.82 3.53
N ALA A 8 -10.29 -12.13 3.45
CA ALA A 8 -10.23 -12.85 2.18
C ALA A 8 -11.33 -12.40 1.21
N ASP A 9 -12.49 -12.01 1.74
CA ASP A 9 -13.62 -11.55 0.92
C ASP A 9 -13.35 -10.20 0.25
N ASP A 10 -12.36 -9.46 0.72
CA ASP A 10 -11.98 -8.17 0.16
C ASP A 10 -11.06 -8.28 -1.06
N LEU A 11 -10.61 -9.48 -1.41
CA LEU A 11 -9.63 -9.65 -2.49
C LEU A 11 -10.05 -8.96 -3.80
N PRO A 12 -11.30 -9.05 -4.27
CA PRO A 12 -11.70 -8.34 -5.49
C PRO A 12 -11.48 -6.82 -5.39
N PHE A 13 -11.78 -6.24 -4.25
CA PHE A 13 -11.56 -4.80 -4.02
C PHE A 13 -10.08 -4.47 -3.90
N LEU A 14 -9.29 -5.30 -3.21
CA LEU A 14 -7.84 -5.11 -3.13
C LEU A 14 -7.20 -5.17 -4.51
N ARG A 15 -7.66 -6.06 -5.37
CA ARG A 15 -7.19 -6.13 -6.76
C ARG A 15 -7.47 -4.84 -7.51
N GLN A 16 -8.66 -4.27 -7.33
CA GLN A 16 -8.99 -2.98 -7.93
C GLN A 16 -8.11 -1.86 -7.38
N MET A 17 -7.85 -1.86 -6.09
CA MET A 17 -6.98 -0.85 -5.47
C MET A 17 -5.52 -0.99 -5.92
N LEU A 18 -5.05 -2.21 -6.12
CA LEU A 18 -3.72 -2.46 -6.69
C LEU A 18 -3.62 -1.89 -8.11
N TYR A 19 -4.67 -2.09 -8.91
CA TYR A 19 -4.77 -1.50 -10.25
C TYR A 19 -4.72 0.04 -10.17
N GLU A 20 -5.48 0.64 -9.28
CA GLU A 20 -5.49 2.10 -9.09
C GLU A 20 -4.09 2.62 -8.68
N ALA A 21 -3.40 1.89 -7.81
CA ALA A 21 -2.05 2.26 -7.40
C ALA A 21 -1.05 2.16 -8.56
N ALA A 22 -1.14 1.11 -9.36
CA ALA A 22 -0.26 0.90 -10.51
C ALA A 22 -0.54 1.90 -11.64
N CYS A 23 -1.81 2.24 -11.85
CA CYS A 23 -2.28 3.10 -12.93
C CYS A 23 -2.73 4.48 -12.40
N TRP A 24 -1.93 5.08 -11.51
CA TRP A 24 -2.28 6.35 -10.87
C TRP A 24 -2.23 7.55 -11.82
N ARG A 25 -1.45 7.46 -12.92
CA ARG A 25 -1.34 8.57 -13.88
C ARG A 25 -2.68 8.78 -14.60
N PRO A 26 -3.07 10.06 -14.84
CA PRO A 26 -4.25 10.33 -15.66
C PRO A 26 -4.10 9.78 -17.06
N GLY A 27 -5.22 9.43 -17.71
CA GLY A 27 -5.25 8.95 -19.07
C GLY A 27 -5.78 7.54 -19.17
N GLU A 28 -5.63 6.95 -20.37
CA GLU A 28 -6.07 5.58 -20.61
C GLU A 28 -5.04 4.58 -20.12
N HIS A 29 -5.52 3.47 -19.56
CA HIS A 29 -4.70 2.38 -19.08
C HIS A 29 -5.23 1.04 -19.62
N PRO A 30 -4.38 0.01 -19.70
CA PRO A 30 -4.84 -1.32 -20.04
C PRO A 30 -5.92 -1.80 -19.07
N PRO A 31 -6.77 -2.77 -19.47
CA PRO A 31 -7.75 -3.35 -18.54
C PRO A 31 -7.10 -3.94 -17.30
N LEU A 32 -7.85 -3.97 -16.20
CA LEU A 32 -7.40 -4.47 -14.91
C LEU A 32 -6.76 -5.86 -15.02
N GLU A 33 -7.43 -6.79 -15.68
CA GLU A 33 -6.93 -8.16 -15.79
C GLU A 33 -5.58 -8.22 -16.50
N GLN A 34 -5.36 -7.37 -17.49
CA GLN A 34 -4.09 -7.30 -18.22
C GLN A 34 -2.97 -6.76 -17.33
N VAL A 35 -3.23 -5.70 -16.58
CA VAL A 35 -2.24 -5.10 -15.67
C VAL A 35 -1.86 -6.10 -14.58
N LEU A 36 -2.86 -6.78 -14.01
CA LEU A 36 -2.64 -7.72 -12.91
C LEU A 36 -2.11 -9.09 -13.37
N GLU A 37 -1.98 -9.34 -14.67
CA GLU A 37 -1.25 -10.51 -15.18
C GLU A 37 0.26 -10.39 -14.96
N SER A 38 0.78 -9.17 -14.87
CA SER A 38 2.21 -8.96 -14.65
C SER A 38 2.61 -9.41 -13.24
N PRO A 39 3.56 -10.35 -13.09
CA PRO A 39 4.03 -10.77 -11.78
C PRO A 39 4.62 -9.63 -10.94
N ARG A 40 5.14 -8.60 -11.61
CA ARG A 40 5.69 -7.41 -10.95
C ARG A 40 4.62 -6.64 -10.18
N ILE A 41 3.36 -6.73 -10.62
CA ILE A 41 2.22 -6.10 -9.97
C ILE A 41 1.50 -7.11 -9.09
N SER A 42 1.16 -8.29 -9.63
CA SER A 42 0.34 -9.28 -8.91
C SER A 42 1.01 -9.81 -7.64
N ARG A 43 2.34 -9.75 -7.54
CA ARG A 43 3.06 -10.20 -6.33
C ARG A 43 2.58 -9.53 -5.04
N TYR A 44 1.97 -8.37 -5.14
CA TYR A 44 1.45 -7.65 -3.99
C TYR A 44 0.19 -8.28 -3.40
N LEU A 45 -0.47 -9.17 -4.14
CA LEU A 45 -1.71 -9.82 -3.70
C LEU A 45 -1.77 -11.33 -3.95
N THR A 46 -0.86 -11.91 -4.74
CA THR A 46 -0.86 -13.35 -5.00
C THR A 46 -0.84 -14.12 -3.68
N GLY A 47 -1.81 -15.01 -3.49
CA GLY A 47 -1.93 -15.77 -2.25
C GLY A 47 -2.36 -14.93 -1.05
N TRP A 48 -3.15 -13.88 -1.28
CA TRP A 48 -3.62 -12.99 -0.21
C TRP A 48 -4.16 -13.78 0.99
N GLY A 49 -3.72 -13.39 2.18
CA GLY A 49 -3.98 -14.09 3.43
C GLY A 49 -2.84 -14.97 3.89
N ARG A 50 -1.70 -14.95 3.19
CA ARG A 50 -0.51 -15.68 3.64
C ARG A 50 0.02 -15.08 4.96
N PRO A 51 0.79 -15.86 5.75
CA PRO A 51 1.32 -15.36 7.03
C PRO A 51 2.05 -14.02 6.86
N GLY A 52 1.73 -13.07 7.75
CA GLY A 52 2.31 -11.73 7.72
C GLY A 52 1.50 -10.71 6.93
N ASP A 53 0.54 -11.12 6.11
CA ASP A 53 -0.34 -10.18 5.42
C ASP A 53 -1.26 -9.48 6.42
N GLU A 54 -1.33 -8.16 6.33
CA GLU A 54 -2.27 -7.35 7.11
C GLU A 54 -2.81 -6.23 6.22
N GLY A 55 -4.07 -5.91 6.39
CA GLY A 55 -4.68 -4.85 5.61
C GLY A 55 -5.86 -4.19 6.31
N VAL A 56 -6.19 -3.00 5.85
CA VAL A 56 -7.30 -2.20 6.32
C VAL A 56 -8.10 -1.68 5.13
N VAL A 57 -9.42 -1.66 5.28
CA VAL A 57 -10.34 -1.15 4.27
C VAL A 57 -11.16 -0.02 4.88
N ALA A 58 -11.32 1.06 4.12
CA ALA A 58 -12.18 2.18 4.51
C ALA A 58 -13.57 2.00 3.90
N VAL A 59 -14.60 2.11 4.73
CA VAL A 59 -16.00 1.89 4.35
C VAL A 59 -16.83 3.06 4.82
N GLU A 60 -17.77 3.49 3.99
CA GLU A 60 -18.75 4.51 4.36
C GLU A 60 -20.08 4.22 3.66
N HIS A 61 -21.15 4.17 4.45
CA HIS A 61 -22.50 3.84 3.93
C HIS A 61 -22.53 2.56 3.08
N GLY A 62 -21.75 1.54 3.49
CA GLY A 62 -21.65 0.28 2.76
C GLY A 62 -20.76 0.30 1.53
N GLU A 63 -20.19 1.44 1.16
CA GLU A 63 -19.30 1.57 0.01
C GLU A 63 -17.84 1.49 0.44
N LEU A 64 -17.04 0.77 -0.35
CA LEU A 64 -15.61 0.64 -0.13
C LEU A 64 -14.89 1.84 -0.76
N LEU A 65 -14.15 2.58 0.05
CA LEU A 65 -13.53 3.84 -0.36
C LEU A 65 -12.06 3.70 -0.72
N GLY A 66 -11.38 2.75 -0.14
CA GLY A 66 -9.96 2.55 -0.35
C GLY A 66 -9.44 1.44 0.53
N ALA A 67 -8.18 1.08 0.32
CA ALA A 67 -7.51 0.03 1.09
C ALA A 67 -6.03 0.31 1.22
N ALA A 68 -5.45 -0.20 2.30
CA ALA A 68 -4.01 -0.23 2.51
C ALA A 68 -3.65 -1.59 3.09
N TRP A 69 -2.54 -2.16 2.64
CA TRP A 69 -2.07 -3.44 3.18
C TRP A 69 -0.56 -3.49 3.17
N LEU A 70 -0.03 -4.41 3.96
CA LEU A 70 1.38 -4.70 4.01
C LEU A 70 1.63 -6.18 3.74
N ARG A 71 2.79 -6.47 3.19
CA ARG A 71 3.22 -7.82 2.88
C ARG A 71 4.71 -7.95 3.09
N VAL A 72 5.12 -9.08 3.66
CA VAL A 72 6.53 -9.42 3.78
C VAL A 72 6.99 -10.05 2.48
N PHE A 73 8.02 -9.48 1.88
CA PHE A 73 8.65 -10.02 0.66
C PHE A 73 9.97 -10.69 1.00
N SER A 74 10.47 -11.49 0.07
CA SER A 74 11.77 -12.13 0.19
C SER A 74 12.76 -11.53 -0.79
N SER A 75 14.05 -11.75 -0.57
CA SER A 75 15.09 -11.32 -1.51
C SER A 75 14.99 -12.05 -2.85
N ALA A 76 14.35 -13.24 -2.89
CA ALA A 76 14.10 -13.98 -4.13
C ALA A 76 12.97 -13.39 -4.95
N GLU A 77 11.96 -12.81 -4.29
CA GLU A 77 10.81 -12.16 -4.94
C GLU A 77 10.52 -10.83 -4.25
N PRO A 78 11.39 -9.83 -4.45
CA PRO A 78 11.23 -8.54 -3.79
C PRO A 78 10.11 -7.71 -4.41
N GLY A 79 9.44 -6.89 -3.60
CA GLY A 79 8.61 -5.82 -4.12
C GLY A 79 9.48 -4.67 -4.63
N HIS A 80 8.87 -3.69 -5.28
CA HIS A 80 9.58 -2.53 -5.83
C HIS A 80 10.22 -1.66 -4.74
N GLY A 81 9.65 -1.65 -3.55
CA GLY A 81 10.17 -0.92 -2.39
C GLY A 81 10.84 -1.83 -1.36
N PHE A 82 11.33 -2.98 -1.78
CA PHE A 82 11.98 -3.93 -0.89
C PHE A 82 13.25 -3.35 -0.27
N VAL A 83 13.35 -3.46 1.06
CA VAL A 83 14.52 -3.05 1.84
C VAL A 83 15.20 -4.29 2.45
N SER A 84 14.43 -5.10 3.15
CA SER A 84 14.89 -6.37 3.71
C SER A 84 13.69 -7.25 4.04
N GLU A 85 13.95 -8.52 4.35
CA GLU A 85 12.89 -9.46 4.72
C GLU A 85 12.22 -9.12 6.07
N ALA A 86 12.88 -8.29 6.89
CA ALA A 86 12.34 -7.84 8.16
C ALA A 86 11.43 -6.60 8.03
N VAL A 87 11.40 -5.97 6.87
CA VAL A 87 10.65 -4.73 6.61
C VAL A 87 9.51 -5.01 5.64
N PRO A 88 8.26 -5.10 6.13
CA PRO A 88 7.12 -5.25 5.22
C PRO A 88 6.99 -4.03 4.31
N GLU A 89 6.48 -4.28 3.11
CA GLU A 89 6.21 -3.22 2.15
C GLU A 89 4.71 -2.96 2.09
N LEU A 90 4.32 -1.69 2.09
CA LEU A 90 2.91 -1.31 2.03
C LEU A 90 2.47 -0.92 0.62
N THR A 91 1.19 -1.10 0.38
CA THR A 91 0.46 -0.61 -0.78
C THR A 91 -0.77 0.13 -0.28
N ILE A 92 -1.13 1.23 -0.93
CA ILE A 92 -2.30 2.02 -0.57
C ILE A 92 -2.92 2.61 -1.83
N ALA A 93 -4.24 2.59 -1.90
CA ALA A 93 -4.98 3.30 -2.93
C ALA A 93 -6.36 3.70 -2.43
N VAL A 94 -6.90 4.76 -3.01
CA VAL A 94 -8.22 5.29 -2.71
C VAL A 94 -9.01 5.33 -4.02
N ALA A 95 -10.25 4.87 -3.97
CA ALA A 95 -11.14 4.93 -5.13
C ALA A 95 -11.28 6.38 -5.60
N SER A 96 -11.37 6.58 -6.92
CA SER A 96 -11.35 7.93 -7.51
C SER A 96 -12.43 8.85 -6.93
N GLU A 97 -13.62 8.31 -6.65
CA GLU A 97 -14.74 9.06 -6.09
C GLU A 97 -14.54 9.49 -4.64
N ALA A 98 -13.61 8.84 -3.94
CA ALA A 98 -13.35 9.08 -2.53
C ALA A 98 -12.08 9.89 -2.26
N ARG A 99 -11.39 10.33 -3.30
CA ARG A 99 -10.15 11.11 -3.18
C ARG A 99 -10.41 12.49 -2.59
N ARG A 100 -9.38 13.08 -2.01
CA ARG A 100 -9.39 14.43 -1.39
C ARG A 100 -10.33 14.53 -0.18
N ARG A 101 -10.64 13.40 0.46
CA ARG A 101 -11.47 13.35 1.66
C ARG A 101 -10.71 12.86 2.89
N GLY A 102 -9.39 12.75 2.80
CA GLY A 102 -8.55 12.27 3.89
C GLY A 102 -8.56 10.75 4.09
N VAL A 103 -9.12 9.99 3.14
CA VAL A 103 -9.19 8.53 3.23
C VAL A 103 -7.80 7.90 3.23
N GLY A 104 -6.92 8.33 2.33
CA GLY A 104 -5.55 7.81 2.25
C GLY A 104 -4.77 8.02 3.54
N ARG A 105 -4.89 9.20 4.12
CA ARG A 105 -4.25 9.54 5.39
C ARG A 105 -4.76 8.65 6.53
N ALA A 106 -6.07 8.43 6.60
CA ALA A 106 -6.66 7.58 7.62
C ALA A 106 -6.24 6.13 7.46
N LEU A 107 -6.21 5.62 6.22
CA LEU A 107 -5.74 4.26 5.92
C LEU A 107 -4.28 4.07 6.32
N LEU A 108 -3.42 5.00 5.94
CA LEU A 108 -1.99 4.93 6.25
C LEU A 108 -1.76 4.92 7.75
N ARG A 109 -2.42 5.81 8.48
CA ARG A 109 -2.32 5.88 9.94
C ARG A 109 -2.75 4.57 10.58
N SER A 110 -3.88 4.02 10.15
CA SER A 110 -4.37 2.75 10.68
C SER A 110 -3.40 1.61 10.40
N LEU A 111 -2.84 1.56 9.19
CA LEU A 111 -1.88 0.52 8.84
C LEU A 111 -0.60 0.61 9.66
N LEU A 112 -0.09 1.82 9.90
CA LEU A 112 1.09 2.03 10.77
C LEU A 112 0.82 1.56 12.20
N GLU A 113 -0.36 1.85 12.72
CA GLU A 113 -0.75 1.41 14.07
C GLU A 113 -0.82 -0.12 14.15
N ARG A 114 -1.39 -0.77 13.12
CA ARG A 114 -1.48 -2.23 13.04
C ARG A 114 -0.09 -2.86 12.93
N ALA A 115 0.77 -2.31 12.11
CA ALA A 115 2.13 -2.80 11.95
C ALA A 115 2.91 -2.72 13.26
N ARG A 116 2.74 -1.64 14.00
CA ARG A 116 3.35 -1.48 15.33
C ARG A 116 2.84 -2.55 16.30
N ALA A 117 1.53 -2.77 16.32
CA ALA A 117 0.92 -3.77 17.19
C ALA A 117 1.39 -5.19 16.86
N SER A 118 1.73 -5.46 15.59
CA SER A 118 2.25 -6.75 15.14
C SER A 118 3.76 -6.90 15.37
N GLY A 119 4.42 -5.88 15.93
CA GLY A 119 5.84 -5.95 16.29
C GLY A 119 6.80 -5.55 15.19
N HIS A 120 6.33 -4.97 14.09
CA HIS A 120 7.23 -4.47 13.05
C HIS A 120 7.91 -3.18 13.50
N GLU A 121 9.19 -3.06 13.18
CA GLU A 121 9.99 -1.88 13.55
C GLU A 121 10.00 -0.81 12.46
N SER A 122 9.71 -1.21 11.23
CA SER A 122 9.63 -0.27 10.10
C SER A 122 8.78 -0.83 8.98
N LEU A 123 8.35 0.06 8.09
CA LEU A 123 7.67 -0.26 6.84
C LEU A 123 8.37 0.44 5.69
N SER A 124 8.27 -0.15 4.51
CA SER A 124 8.76 0.47 3.28
C SER A 124 7.65 0.58 2.24
N LEU A 125 7.92 1.33 1.20
CA LEU A 125 7.04 1.48 0.05
C LEU A 125 7.85 1.89 -1.17
N SER A 126 7.25 1.72 -2.35
CA SER A 126 7.74 2.30 -3.60
C SER A 126 6.75 3.36 -4.06
N VAL A 127 7.24 4.49 -4.50
CA VAL A 127 6.41 5.58 -5.03
C VAL A 127 7.10 6.23 -6.21
N GLU A 128 6.38 6.42 -7.32
CA GLU A 128 6.93 7.14 -8.45
C GLU A 128 7.16 8.61 -8.08
N ARG A 129 8.32 9.15 -8.48
CA ARG A 129 8.73 10.52 -8.11
C ARG A 129 7.74 11.58 -8.57
N ASP A 130 7.08 11.35 -9.71
CA ASP A 130 6.10 12.28 -10.27
C ASP A 130 4.77 12.28 -9.51
N ASN A 131 4.54 11.28 -8.67
CA ASN A 131 3.31 11.20 -7.87
C ASN A 131 3.46 12.06 -6.61
N GLU A 132 3.46 13.37 -6.81
CA GLU A 132 3.72 14.33 -5.75
C GLU A 132 2.73 14.24 -4.59
N VAL A 133 1.47 13.96 -4.89
CA VAL A 133 0.42 13.82 -3.86
C VAL A 133 0.76 12.66 -2.93
N ALA A 134 1.13 11.51 -3.50
CA ALA A 134 1.52 10.34 -2.71
C ALA A 134 2.81 10.57 -1.92
N VAL A 135 3.83 11.16 -2.57
CA VAL A 135 5.10 11.47 -1.90
C VAL A 135 4.86 12.34 -0.66
N ARG A 136 4.04 13.38 -0.78
CA ARG A 136 3.72 14.27 0.34
C ARG A 136 2.96 13.55 1.45
N LEU A 137 2.03 12.68 1.08
CA LEU A 137 1.29 11.86 2.04
C LEU A 137 2.27 11.03 2.88
N TYR A 138 3.22 10.37 2.24
CA TYR A 138 4.20 9.53 2.91
C TYR A 138 5.18 10.34 3.76
N GLU A 139 5.70 11.44 3.22
CA GLU A 139 6.60 12.33 3.98
C GLU A 139 5.96 12.86 5.26
N ARG A 140 4.70 13.26 5.19
CA ARG A 140 3.94 13.72 6.36
C ARG A 140 3.73 12.64 7.40
N ALA A 141 3.74 11.39 6.99
CA ALA A 141 3.61 10.24 7.89
C ALA A 141 4.95 9.79 8.48
N GLY A 142 6.06 10.40 8.06
CA GLY A 142 7.40 10.08 8.58
C GLY A 142 8.25 9.20 7.68
N PHE A 143 7.80 8.94 6.45
CA PHE A 143 8.61 8.19 5.48
C PHE A 143 9.70 9.07 4.88
N GLU A 144 10.87 8.48 4.68
CA GLU A 144 12.02 9.13 4.06
C GLU A 144 12.54 8.28 2.91
N ALA A 145 13.03 8.91 1.85
CA ALA A 145 13.66 8.18 0.75
C ALA A 145 14.97 7.57 1.21
N VAL A 146 15.12 6.26 1.03
CA VAL A 146 16.34 5.51 1.41
C VAL A 146 17.08 5.00 0.19
N SER A 147 16.41 4.85 -0.94
CA SER A 147 17.01 4.48 -2.22
C SER A 147 16.03 4.85 -3.33
N GLY A 148 16.39 4.52 -4.56
CA GLY A 148 15.52 4.78 -5.69
C GLY A 148 16.27 4.71 -7.01
N ASP A 149 15.53 4.91 -8.09
CA ASP A 149 16.04 5.05 -9.44
C ASP A 149 15.52 6.37 -10.05
N GLU A 150 15.62 6.51 -11.35
CA GLU A 150 15.15 7.72 -12.04
C GLU A 150 13.64 7.93 -11.98
N ARG A 151 12.87 6.85 -11.79
CA ARG A 151 11.40 6.88 -11.81
C ARG A 151 10.77 6.86 -10.43
N ALA A 152 11.34 6.11 -9.49
CA ALA A 152 10.68 5.83 -8.23
C ALA A 152 11.64 5.95 -7.05
N TRP A 153 11.08 6.36 -5.91
CA TRP A 153 11.73 6.31 -4.61
C TRP A 153 11.33 5.04 -3.87
N THR A 154 12.29 4.42 -3.18
CA THR A 154 11.98 3.52 -2.07
C THR A 154 12.01 4.36 -0.81
N MET A 155 10.91 4.38 -0.08
CA MET A 155 10.80 5.12 1.17
C MET A 155 10.63 4.16 2.34
N GLN A 156 11.11 4.57 3.50
CA GLN A 156 11.02 3.77 4.72
C GLN A 156 10.63 4.67 5.89
N CYS A 157 9.81 4.13 6.78
CA CYS A 157 9.41 4.79 8.01
C CYS A 157 9.74 3.88 9.19
N LEU A 158 10.45 4.42 10.17
CA LEU A 158 10.66 3.74 11.45
C LEU A 158 9.40 3.89 12.29
N ILE A 159 8.88 2.76 12.77
CA ILE A 159 7.71 2.75 13.63
C ILE A 159 8.21 2.72 15.07
N ALA A 160 8.13 3.87 15.75
CA ALA A 160 8.60 3.96 17.12
C ALA A 160 7.84 2.99 18.02
N SER A 161 8.57 2.16 18.76
CA SER A 161 8.00 1.40 19.87
C SER A 161 7.59 2.41 20.95
N THR A 162 6.32 2.47 21.26
CA THR A 162 5.89 3.14 22.48
C THR A 162 6.15 2.18 23.63
N LEU A 163 7.11 2.55 24.46
CA LEU A 163 7.31 1.88 25.74
C LEU A 163 6.13 2.21 26.65
#